data_8f12dfb5ab064d982fe2fab8a271165a
#
_entry.id   8f12dfb5ab064d982fe2fab8a271165a
#
_cell.length_a   1.000
_cell.length_b   1.000
_cell.length_c   1.000
_cell.angle_alpha   90.00
_cell.angle_beta   90.00
_cell.angle_gamma   90.00
#
_symmetry.space_group_name_H-M   'P 1'
#
loop_
_entity.id
_entity.type
_entity.pdbx_description
1 polymer ?
#
loop_
_entity_poly.entity_id
_entity_poly.type
_entity_poly.pdbx_seq_one_letter_code
_entity_poly.pdbx_strand_id
1 'polypeptide(L)'
;ANPNCTTMAAMPVLKPLHDAWGLTRLFASTYQAASGAGVAGTEELTEQVAAAAAGDISGLADDAAAVEFPAPKKWAVPLAFNVVPLNYVLGEDGYTDEELKLRDESRKILGLPDLKVSGTCVRVPVMTGHSLSIHAEFERPVSAAEAEAMLAKAPGVQVDLIPNPLEMTGKDNVSVGRVRKDSAMDNGLVLFVVGDNLRKGAALNAVQIAEALLDMAG
;
A
#
# COMPACT_ATOMS: atom_id res chain seq x y z
N ALA A 1 9.35 17.00 -3.65
CA ALA A 1 8.45 16.60 -2.57
C ALA A 1 8.44 15.07 -2.48
N ASN A 2 8.31 14.54 -1.29
CA ASN A 2 8.18 13.09 -1.09
C ASN A 2 6.70 12.70 -1.33
N PRO A 3 6.43 11.67 -2.16
CA PRO A 3 5.07 11.21 -2.41
C PRO A 3 4.45 10.51 -1.19
N ASN A 4 3.16 10.23 -1.30
CA ASN A 4 2.42 9.43 -0.33
C ASN A 4 3.02 8.02 -0.15
N CYS A 5 2.99 7.52 1.08
CA CYS A 5 3.62 6.24 1.44
C CYS A 5 3.01 5.04 0.70
N THR A 6 1.71 5.06 0.43
CA THR A 6 1.02 4.01 -0.34
C THR A 6 1.46 4.03 -1.79
N THR A 7 1.52 5.21 -2.41
CA THR A 7 2.03 5.39 -3.78
C THR A 7 3.46 4.87 -3.88
N MET A 8 4.33 5.22 -2.93
CA MET A 8 5.74 4.80 -2.97
C MET A 8 5.97 3.31 -2.73
N ALA A 9 5.04 2.60 -2.09
CA ALA A 9 5.11 1.14 -2.05
C ALA A 9 4.87 0.51 -3.45
N ALA A 10 4.00 1.12 -4.26
CA ALA A 10 3.65 0.60 -5.59
C ALA A 10 4.62 1.00 -6.70
N MET A 11 5.18 2.22 -6.67
CA MET A 11 5.93 2.78 -7.81
C MET A 11 7.19 1.99 -8.21
N PRO A 12 8.02 1.44 -7.30
CA PRO A 12 9.16 0.61 -7.69
C PRO A 12 8.79 -0.62 -8.50
N VAL A 13 7.57 -1.14 -8.29
CA VAL A 13 7.01 -2.29 -9.01
C VAL A 13 6.36 -1.86 -10.33
N LEU A 14 5.56 -0.80 -10.31
CA LEU A 14 4.78 -0.37 -11.48
C LEU A 14 5.63 0.31 -12.55
N LYS A 15 6.68 1.03 -12.17
CA LYS A 15 7.54 1.76 -13.13
C LYS A 15 8.21 0.81 -14.16
N PRO A 16 8.94 -0.26 -13.76
CA PRO A 16 9.53 -1.17 -14.72
C PRO A 16 8.49 -1.90 -15.59
N LEU A 17 7.32 -2.24 -15.02
CA LEU A 17 6.24 -2.85 -15.79
C LEU A 17 5.66 -1.87 -16.81
N HIS A 18 5.49 -0.60 -16.44
CA HIS A 18 5.07 0.45 -17.37
C HIS A 18 6.06 0.63 -18.52
N ASP A 19 7.34 0.75 -18.22
CA ASP A 19 8.38 0.96 -19.24
C ASP A 19 8.42 -0.19 -20.25
N ALA A 20 8.17 -1.42 -19.78
CA ALA A 20 8.17 -2.59 -20.63
C ALA A 20 6.89 -2.78 -21.44
N TRP A 21 5.72 -2.54 -20.85
CA TRP A 21 4.44 -2.94 -21.46
C TRP A 21 3.40 -1.83 -21.61
N GLY A 22 3.65 -0.61 -21.09
CA GLY A 22 2.74 0.52 -21.22
C GLY A 22 1.50 0.40 -20.31
N LEU A 23 1.58 0.86 -19.05
CA LEU A 23 0.46 0.84 -18.11
C LEU A 23 -0.64 1.80 -18.57
N THR A 24 -1.87 1.31 -18.69
CA THR A 24 -3.05 2.07 -19.13
C THR A 24 -4.10 2.25 -18.07
N ARG A 25 -4.19 1.28 -17.12
CA ARG A 25 -5.19 1.30 -16.07
C ARG A 25 -4.64 0.66 -14.80
N LEU A 26 -5.02 1.23 -13.66
CA LEU A 26 -4.60 0.80 -12.33
C LEU A 26 -5.79 0.77 -11.38
N PHE A 27 -6.09 -0.39 -10.81
CA PHE A 27 -6.97 -0.51 -9.66
C PHE A 27 -6.17 -1.01 -8.46
N ALA A 28 -6.37 -0.41 -7.30
CA ALA A 28 -5.66 -0.82 -6.09
C ALA A 28 -6.57 -0.77 -4.87
N SER A 29 -6.56 -1.86 -4.11
CA SER A 29 -7.06 -1.86 -2.74
C SER A 29 -5.86 -1.89 -1.80
N THR A 30 -5.83 -0.97 -0.84
CA THR A 30 -4.70 -0.88 0.09
C THR A 30 -5.05 -1.51 1.43
N TYR A 31 -4.04 -1.99 2.13
CA TYR A 31 -4.09 -2.48 3.51
C TYR A 31 -3.02 -1.71 4.28
N GLN A 32 -3.43 -0.58 4.87
CA GLN A 32 -2.50 0.40 5.43
C GLN A 32 -2.31 0.22 6.93
N ALA A 33 -1.06 0.15 7.33
CA ALA A 33 -0.65 0.03 8.71
C ALA A 33 -0.96 1.28 9.56
N ALA A 34 -1.12 1.11 10.86
CA ALA A 34 -1.41 2.16 11.83
C ALA A 34 -0.33 3.24 11.88
N SER A 35 0.95 2.88 11.68
CA SER A 35 2.08 3.82 11.71
C SER A 35 2.00 4.93 10.65
N GLY A 36 1.23 4.73 9.57
CA GLY A 36 0.95 5.77 8.59
C GLY A 36 0.19 6.98 9.16
N ALA A 37 -0.48 6.83 10.30
CA ALA A 37 -1.13 7.90 11.04
C ALA A 37 -0.24 8.48 12.18
N GLY A 38 1.04 8.11 12.21
CA GLY A 38 2.01 8.55 13.21
C GLY A 38 1.92 7.78 14.53
N VAL A 39 2.65 8.26 15.52
CA VAL A 39 2.74 7.63 16.85
C VAL A 39 1.36 7.44 17.49
N ALA A 40 0.49 8.45 17.41
CA ALA A 40 -0.87 8.36 17.95
C ALA A 40 -1.68 7.20 17.36
N GLY A 41 -1.48 6.86 16.08
CA GLY A 41 -2.15 5.73 15.46
C GLY A 41 -1.67 4.38 15.98
N THR A 42 -0.37 4.23 16.21
CA THR A 42 0.20 2.99 16.76
C THR A 42 -0.08 2.82 18.24
N GLU A 43 -0.07 3.91 19.01
CA GLU A 43 -0.42 3.89 20.44
C GLU A 43 -1.87 3.46 20.65
N GLU A 44 -2.80 4.06 19.88
CA GLU A 44 -4.22 3.70 19.98
C GLU A 44 -4.47 2.24 19.58
N LEU A 45 -3.82 1.74 18.51
CA LEU A 45 -3.92 0.31 18.17
C LEU A 45 -3.37 -0.57 19.29
N THR A 46 -2.25 -0.18 19.92
CA THR A 46 -1.66 -0.92 21.04
C THR A 46 -2.61 -0.97 22.24
N GLU A 47 -3.23 0.17 22.60
CA GLU A 47 -4.22 0.25 23.66
C GLU A 47 -5.44 -0.66 23.39
N GLN A 48 -5.94 -0.65 22.14
CA GLN A 48 -7.07 -1.49 21.73
C GLN A 48 -6.73 -2.98 21.76
N VAL A 49 -5.53 -3.37 21.31
CA VAL A 49 -5.06 -4.77 21.37
C VAL A 49 -4.90 -5.23 22.82
N ALA A 50 -4.36 -4.37 23.70
CA ALA A 50 -4.24 -4.67 25.13
C ALA A 50 -5.60 -4.86 25.81
N ALA A 51 -6.58 -4.00 25.49
CA ALA A 51 -7.95 -4.13 25.99
C ALA A 51 -8.60 -5.45 25.51
N ALA A 52 -8.43 -5.79 24.23
CA ALA A 52 -8.92 -7.06 23.69
C ALA A 52 -8.28 -8.28 24.39
N ALA A 53 -6.97 -8.23 24.62
CA ALA A 53 -6.25 -9.32 25.30
C ALA A 53 -6.70 -9.51 26.78
N ALA A 54 -7.26 -8.48 27.40
CA ALA A 54 -7.83 -8.55 28.75
C ALA A 54 -9.31 -9.01 28.76
N GLY A 55 -9.97 -9.04 27.60
CA GLY A 55 -11.38 -9.44 27.43
C GLY A 55 -11.53 -10.82 26.79
N ASP A 56 -12.72 -11.08 26.28
CA ASP A 56 -13.04 -12.32 25.55
C ASP A 56 -12.86 -12.14 24.03
N ILE A 57 -11.61 -12.29 23.55
CA ILE A 57 -11.31 -12.23 22.10
C ILE A 57 -12.08 -13.30 21.33
N SER A 58 -12.28 -14.48 21.93
CA SER A 58 -12.98 -15.57 21.23
C SER A 58 -14.45 -15.25 21.00
N GLY A 59 -15.06 -14.50 21.90
CA GLY A 59 -16.42 -14.02 21.77
C GLY A 59 -16.66 -13.06 20.59
N LEU A 60 -15.61 -12.40 20.09
CA LEU A 60 -15.72 -11.54 18.91
C LEU A 60 -16.15 -12.31 17.64
N ALA A 61 -16.08 -13.63 17.62
CA ALA A 61 -16.58 -14.43 16.51
C ALA A 61 -18.11 -14.35 16.39
N ASP A 62 -18.82 -14.14 17.51
CA ASP A 62 -20.28 -14.18 17.59
C ASP A 62 -20.88 -12.83 18.01
N ASP A 63 -20.15 -12.03 18.79
CA ASP A 63 -20.64 -10.76 19.33
C ASP A 63 -19.54 -9.70 19.34
N ALA A 64 -19.75 -8.61 18.62
CA ALA A 64 -18.83 -7.46 18.61
C ALA A 64 -18.71 -6.77 19.97
N ALA A 65 -19.66 -6.95 20.88
CA ALA A 65 -19.65 -6.42 22.25
C ALA A 65 -18.85 -7.30 23.24
N ALA A 66 -18.34 -8.45 22.83
CA ALA A 66 -17.52 -9.33 23.68
C ALA A 66 -16.23 -8.67 24.17
N VAL A 67 -15.76 -7.62 23.49
CA VAL A 67 -14.63 -6.79 23.89
C VAL A 67 -15.05 -5.33 23.95
N GLU A 68 -14.83 -4.71 25.10
CA GLU A 68 -15.01 -3.26 25.27
C GLU A 68 -13.71 -2.55 24.84
N PHE A 69 -13.70 -2.02 23.61
CA PHE A 69 -12.57 -1.25 23.12
C PHE A 69 -12.57 0.18 23.70
N PRO A 70 -11.38 0.76 23.98
CA PRO A 70 -11.27 2.18 24.28
C PRO A 70 -11.91 3.03 23.18
N ALA A 71 -12.54 4.14 23.58
CA ALA A 71 -13.12 5.08 22.62
C ALA A 71 -12.04 5.56 21.61
N PRO A 72 -12.28 5.47 20.31
CA PRO A 72 -11.28 5.84 19.31
C PRO A 72 -11.03 7.36 19.36
N LYS A 73 -9.76 7.75 19.22
CA LYS A 73 -9.29 9.15 19.20
C LYS A 73 -8.74 9.54 17.85
N LYS A 74 -7.97 8.63 17.24
CA LYS A 74 -7.31 8.81 15.93
C LYS A 74 -8.10 8.19 14.81
N TRP A 75 -8.76 7.07 15.05
CA TRP A 75 -9.54 6.33 14.06
C TRP A 75 -11.03 6.69 14.17
N ALA A 76 -11.78 6.54 13.07
CA ALA A 76 -13.23 6.75 13.10
C ALA A 76 -13.99 5.71 13.94
N VAL A 77 -13.43 4.51 14.02
CA VAL A 77 -13.92 3.36 14.77
C VAL A 77 -12.71 2.58 15.30
N PRO A 78 -12.87 1.66 16.28
CA PRO A 78 -11.75 0.82 16.73
C PRO A 78 -11.08 0.09 15.55
N LEU A 79 -9.73 0.11 15.52
CA LEU A 79 -8.95 -0.51 14.45
C LEU A 79 -8.58 -1.97 14.77
N ALA A 80 -8.34 -2.31 16.04
CA ALA A 80 -8.03 -3.68 16.43
C ALA A 80 -9.15 -4.64 16.03
N PHE A 81 -8.80 -5.77 15.40
CA PHE A 81 -9.73 -6.77 14.87
C PHE A 81 -10.74 -6.24 13.85
N ASN A 82 -10.42 -5.14 13.17
CA ASN A 82 -11.32 -4.45 12.26
C ASN A 82 -10.63 -4.09 10.93
N VAL A 83 -11.45 -3.73 9.94
CA VAL A 83 -11.03 -3.22 8.64
C VAL A 83 -11.77 -1.90 8.41
N VAL A 84 -11.05 -0.79 8.24
CA VAL A 84 -11.65 0.55 8.20
C VAL A 84 -11.40 1.19 6.84
N PRO A 85 -12.41 1.21 5.94
CA PRO A 85 -12.28 1.78 4.59
C PRO A 85 -12.49 3.29 4.60
N LEU A 86 -11.87 3.99 5.54
CA LEU A 86 -11.88 5.43 5.65
C LEU A 86 -10.52 5.93 6.13
N ASN A 87 -9.79 6.57 5.23
CA ASN A 87 -8.50 7.20 5.52
C ASN A 87 -8.59 8.70 5.32
N TYR A 88 -8.44 9.47 6.43
CA TYR A 88 -8.45 10.93 6.46
C TYR A 88 -9.80 11.55 6.06
N VAL A 89 -9.80 12.53 5.16
CA VAL A 89 -10.97 13.34 4.84
C VAL A 89 -11.70 12.74 3.63
N LEU A 90 -13.02 12.58 3.76
CA LEU A 90 -13.90 12.18 2.67
C LEU A 90 -14.32 13.42 1.87
N GLY A 91 -14.08 13.40 0.58
CA GLY A 91 -14.52 14.44 -0.37
C GLY A 91 -15.99 14.30 -0.77
N GLU A 92 -16.51 15.33 -1.43
CA GLU A 92 -17.92 15.38 -1.90
C GLU A 92 -18.22 14.33 -2.99
N ASP A 93 -17.18 13.89 -3.72
CA ASP A 93 -17.27 12.85 -4.74
C ASP A 93 -17.19 11.42 -4.19
N GLY A 94 -17.10 11.27 -2.85
CA GLY A 94 -16.99 9.99 -2.16
C GLY A 94 -15.58 9.41 -2.13
N TYR A 95 -14.57 10.07 -2.70
CA TYR A 95 -13.17 9.69 -2.55
C TYR A 95 -12.55 10.34 -1.31
N THR A 96 -11.64 9.62 -0.67
CA THR A 96 -10.78 10.21 0.35
C THR A 96 -9.60 10.95 -0.30
N ASP A 97 -9.01 11.90 0.41
CA ASP A 97 -7.79 12.59 -0.06
C ASP A 97 -6.61 11.61 -0.26
N GLU A 98 -6.59 10.50 0.46
CA GLU A 98 -5.60 9.43 0.29
C GLU A 98 -5.75 8.70 -1.05
N GLU A 99 -6.98 8.42 -1.47
CA GLU A 99 -7.29 7.80 -2.75
C GLU A 99 -6.99 8.73 -3.93
N LEU A 100 -7.27 10.04 -3.76
CA LEU A 100 -6.92 11.06 -4.74
C LEU A 100 -5.40 11.20 -4.89
N LYS A 101 -4.63 11.16 -3.79
CA LYS A 101 -3.16 11.14 -3.83
C LYS A 101 -2.63 9.92 -4.60
N LEU A 102 -3.15 8.74 -4.34
CA LEU A 102 -2.75 7.54 -5.09
C LEU A 102 -2.94 7.75 -6.60
N ARG A 103 -4.06 8.31 -7.04
CA ARG A 103 -4.34 8.63 -8.44
C ARG A 103 -3.36 9.66 -9.01
N ASP A 104 -3.28 10.82 -8.36
CA ASP A 104 -2.60 11.97 -8.94
C ASP A 104 -1.07 11.83 -8.87
N GLU A 105 -0.55 11.22 -7.82
CA GLU A 105 0.88 10.93 -7.69
C GLU A 105 1.32 9.81 -8.63
N SER A 106 0.52 8.76 -8.83
CA SER A 106 0.80 7.72 -9.82
C SER A 106 0.93 8.32 -11.23
N ARG A 107 0.01 9.19 -11.62
CA ARG A 107 0.07 9.93 -12.89
C ARG A 107 1.34 10.77 -13.01
N LYS A 108 1.67 11.51 -11.96
CA LYS A 108 2.83 12.40 -11.96
C LYS A 108 4.14 11.64 -12.01
N ILE A 109 4.31 10.62 -11.16
CA ILE A 109 5.58 9.86 -11.04
C ILE A 109 5.85 9.05 -12.30
N LEU A 110 4.83 8.43 -12.87
CA LEU A 110 4.96 7.64 -14.09
C LEU A 110 4.99 8.49 -15.38
N GLY A 111 4.68 9.79 -15.30
CA GLY A 111 4.56 10.66 -16.47
C GLY A 111 3.35 10.36 -17.35
N LEU A 112 2.27 9.85 -16.76
CA LEU A 112 1.05 9.40 -17.42
C LEU A 112 -0.17 10.22 -16.98
N PRO A 113 -0.37 11.45 -17.49
CA PRO A 113 -1.44 12.34 -17.02
C PRO A 113 -2.85 11.73 -17.17
N ASP A 114 -3.04 10.88 -18.17
CA ASP A 114 -4.34 10.26 -18.49
C ASP A 114 -4.51 8.85 -17.93
N LEU A 115 -3.56 8.37 -17.10
CA LEU A 115 -3.66 7.05 -16.49
C LEU A 115 -4.97 6.92 -15.72
N LYS A 116 -5.73 5.87 -16.03
CA LYS A 116 -6.98 5.55 -15.32
C LYS A 116 -6.66 4.85 -14.01
N VAL A 117 -6.87 5.56 -12.90
CA VAL A 117 -6.59 5.03 -11.55
C VAL A 117 -7.84 5.10 -10.71
N SER A 118 -8.16 4.01 -10.05
CA SER A 118 -9.16 3.95 -8.98
C SER A 118 -8.61 3.13 -7.83
N GLY A 119 -8.83 3.60 -6.60
CA GLY A 119 -8.35 2.92 -5.41
C GLY A 119 -9.35 2.98 -4.27
N THR A 120 -9.25 2.01 -3.37
CA THR A 120 -9.90 2.04 -2.06
C THR A 120 -8.81 1.93 -1.00
N CYS A 121 -8.72 2.95 -0.14
CA CYS A 121 -7.72 2.99 0.91
C CYS A 121 -8.30 2.50 2.24
N VAL A 122 -7.70 1.44 2.78
CA VAL A 122 -8.22 0.72 3.94
C VAL A 122 -7.16 0.69 5.05
N ARG A 123 -7.56 0.99 6.30
CA ARG A 123 -6.74 0.73 7.48
C ARG A 123 -6.98 -0.67 8.00
N VAL A 124 -5.89 -1.32 8.40
CA VAL A 124 -5.88 -2.66 8.98
C VAL A 124 -5.06 -2.67 10.28
N PRO A 125 -5.32 -3.62 11.19
CA PRO A 125 -4.63 -3.69 12.49
C PRO A 125 -3.20 -4.25 12.36
N VAL A 126 -2.39 -3.59 11.54
CA VAL A 126 -0.97 -3.86 11.30
C VAL A 126 -0.18 -2.66 11.80
N MET A 127 0.91 -2.87 12.53
CA MET A 127 1.71 -1.79 13.09
C MET A 127 2.45 -1.01 12.01
N THR A 128 3.25 -1.69 11.18
CA THR A 128 4.07 -1.09 10.11
C THR A 128 4.03 -1.97 8.87
N GLY A 129 4.15 -1.34 7.70
CA GLY A 129 4.09 -1.99 6.40
C GLY A 129 2.74 -1.82 5.72
N HIS A 130 2.73 -1.06 4.60
CA HIS A 130 1.55 -0.94 3.74
C HIS A 130 1.56 -2.04 2.69
N SER A 131 0.39 -2.64 2.48
CA SER A 131 0.18 -3.64 1.43
C SER A 131 -0.83 -3.12 0.41
N LEU A 132 -0.71 -3.58 -0.84
CA LEU A 132 -1.63 -3.25 -1.91
C LEU A 132 -1.95 -4.51 -2.73
N SER A 133 -3.23 -4.76 -2.95
CA SER A 133 -3.68 -5.64 -4.03
C SER A 133 -3.90 -4.77 -5.27
N ILE A 134 -3.16 -5.08 -6.33
CA ILE A 134 -3.10 -4.26 -7.54
C ILE A 134 -3.59 -5.07 -8.73
N HIS A 135 -4.47 -4.47 -9.52
CA HIS A 135 -4.82 -4.89 -10.87
C HIS A 135 -4.28 -3.84 -11.85
N ALA A 136 -3.39 -4.25 -12.73
CA ALA A 136 -2.72 -3.38 -13.70
C ALA A 136 -2.97 -3.88 -15.12
N GLU A 137 -3.52 -3.00 -15.97
CA GLU A 137 -3.74 -3.29 -17.39
C GLU A 137 -2.70 -2.58 -18.24
N PHE A 138 -2.23 -3.25 -19.29
CA PHE A 138 -1.14 -2.78 -20.14
C PHE A 138 -1.57 -2.70 -21.61
N GLU A 139 -0.87 -1.88 -22.39
CA GLU A 139 -1.07 -1.79 -23.84
C GLU A 139 -0.64 -3.07 -24.58
N ARG A 140 0.46 -3.66 -24.12
CA ARG A 140 1.05 -4.86 -24.74
C ARG A 140 0.78 -6.09 -23.88
N PRO A 141 0.61 -7.27 -24.51
CA PRO A 141 0.48 -8.52 -23.77
C PRO A 141 1.68 -8.76 -22.86
N VAL A 142 1.40 -9.22 -21.66
CA VAL A 142 2.40 -9.55 -20.64
C VAL A 142 2.01 -10.86 -19.96
N SER A 143 2.99 -11.75 -19.76
CA SER A 143 2.82 -12.92 -18.94
C SER A 143 3.31 -12.68 -17.51
N ALA A 144 2.75 -13.41 -16.55
CA ALA A 144 3.19 -13.35 -15.15
C ALA A 144 4.68 -13.70 -15.01
N ALA A 145 5.16 -14.70 -15.75
CA ALA A 145 6.56 -15.12 -15.71
C ALA A 145 7.53 -14.05 -16.22
N GLU A 146 7.19 -13.33 -17.30
CA GLU A 146 7.99 -12.21 -17.81
C GLU A 146 8.01 -11.06 -16.80
N ALA A 147 6.87 -10.74 -16.20
CA ALA A 147 6.76 -9.71 -15.18
C ALA A 147 7.60 -10.05 -13.94
N GLU A 148 7.50 -11.26 -13.40
CA GLU A 148 8.31 -11.71 -12.26
C GLU A 148 9.81 -11.68 -12.57
N ALA A 149 10.23 -12.17 -13.75
CA ALA A 149 11.62 -12.15 -14.17
C ALA A 149 12.20 -10.73 -14.31
N MET A 150 11.38 -9.76 -14.69
CA MET A 150 11.74 -8.35 -14.72
C MET A 150 11.81 -7.76 -13.31
N LEU A 151 10.79 -7.98 -12.48
CA LEU A 151 10.72 -7.47 -11.12
C LEU A 151 11.85 -7.99 -10.23
N ALA A 152 12.28 -9.24 -10.42
CA ALA A 152 13.42 -9.81 -9.72
C ALA A 152 14.76 -9.08 -9.99
N LYS A 153 14.82 -8.26 -11.03
CA LYS A 153 16.00 -7.45 -11.40
C LYS A 153 15.79 -5.96 -11.14
N ALA A 154 14.59 -5.56 -10.75
CA ALA A 154 14.25 -4.16 -10.56
C ALA A 154 14.91 -3.62 -9.27
N PRO A 155 15.52 -2.43 -9.31
CA PRO A 155 16.13 -1.83 -8.12
C PRO A 155 15.12 -1.60 -7.00
N GLY A 156 15.47 -2.00 -5.77
CA GLY A 156 14.63 -1.80 -4.59
C GLY A 156 13.38 -2.70 -4.55
N VAL A 157 13.33 -3.73 -5.38
CA VAL A 157 12.24 -4.72 -5.42
C VAL A 157 12.79 -6.10 -5.07
N GLN A 158 12.03 -6.88 -4.31
CA GLN A 158 12.24 -8.31 -4.11
C GLN A 158 10.97 -9.08 -4.47
N VAL A 159 11.15 -10.28 -5.03
CA VAL A 159 10.02 -11.15 -5.40
C VAL A 159 9.89 -12.24 -4.35
N ASP A 160 8.73 -12.29 -3.70
CA ASP A 160 8.43 -13.25 -2.63
C ASP A 160 7.15 -14.03 -2.93
N LEU A 161 7.08 -15.27 -2.47
CA LEU A 161 5.86 -16.07 -2.64
C LEU A 161 4.67 -15.47 -1.86
N ILE A 162 4.93 -14.98 -0.66
CA ILE A 162 3.94 -14.42 0.26
C ILE A 162 4.46 -13.09 0.81
N PRO A 163 4.34 -11.98 0.05
CA PRO A 163 4.67 -10.66 0.57
C PRO A 163 3.82 -10.34 1.81
N ASN A 164 4.48 -9.93 2.90
CA ASN A 164 3.74 -9.61 4.12
C ASN A 164 4.42 -8.50 4.96
N PRO A 165 3.65 -7.71 5.71
CA PRO A 165 4.16 -6.58 6.47
C PRO A 165 5.17 -6.96 7.56
N LEU A 166 5.00 -8.11 8.24
CA LEU A 166 5.90 -8.51 9.32
C LEU A 166 7.34 -8.72 8.83
N GLU A 167 7.50 -9.31 7.64
CA GLU A 167 8.82 -9.52 7.05
C GLU A 167 9.40 -8.24 6.46
N MET A 168 8.55 -7.32 5.99
CA MET A 168 9.00 -6.10 5.33
C MET A 168 9.22 -4.91 6.27
N THR A 169 8.76 -4.99 7.51
CA THR A 169 9.05 -3.97 8.52
C THR A 169 10.56 -3.85 8.75
N GLY A 170 11.10 -2.64 8.62
CA GLY A 170 12.52 -2.33 8.74
C GLY A 170 13.35 -2.62 7.49
N LYS A 171 12.75 -3.04 6.37
CA LYS A 171 13.43 -3.28 5.09
C LYS A 171 13.35 -2.08 4.16
N ASP A 172 14.38 -1.94 3.32
CA ASP A 172 14.48 -0.85 2.35
C ASP A 172 13.78 -1.17 1.02
N ASN A 173 13.75 -2.45 0.65
CA ASN A 173 13.07 -2.92 -0.55
C ASN A 173 11.56 -2.95 -0.36
N VAL A 174 10.83 -2.96 -1.47
CA VAL A 174 9.44 -3.40 -1.53
C VAL A 174 9.40 -4.86 -1.97
N SER A 175 8.50 -5.63 -1.36
CA SER A 175 8.23 -7.01 -1.74
C SER A 175 7.05 -7.05 -2.71
N VAL A 176 7.15 -7.86 -3.75
CA VAL A 176 6.07 -8.16 -4.68
C VAL A 176 5.92 -9.65 -4.86
N GLY A 177 4.69 -10.11 -4.98
CA GLY A 177 4.40 -11.51 -5.26
C GLY A 177 2.96 -11.72 -5.68
N ARG A 178 2.54 -12.99 -5.73
CA ARG A 178 1.20 -13.34 -6.22
C ARG A 178 0.94 -12.80 -7.63
N VAL A 179 1.98 -12.63 -8.44
CA VAL A 179 1.88 -12.15 -9.81
C VAL A 179 1.18 -13.20 -10.66
N ARG A 180 0.11 -12.81 -11.31
CA ARG A 180 -0.71 -13.71 -12.13
C ARG A 180 -1.47 -12.93 -13.19
N LYS A 181 -1.89 -13.60 -14.27
CA LYS A 181 -2.78 -13.00 -15.25
C LYS A 181 -4.08 -12.56 -14.59
N ASP A 182 -4.54 -11.36 -14.91
CA ASP A 182 -5.88 -10.91 -14.52
C ASP A 182 -6.92 -11.61 -15.40
N SER A 183 -7.94 -12.19 -14.78
CA SER A 183 -9.04 -12.85 -15.51
C SER A 183 -10.08 -11.86 -16.05
N ALA A 184 -10.05 -10.61 -15.58
CA ALA A 184 -11.01 -9.57 -15.94
C ALA A 184 -10.47 -8.58 -16.99
N MET A 185 -9.18 -8.67 -17.36
CA MET A 185 -8.51 -7.75 -18.28
C MET A 185 -7.67 -8.54 -19.29
N ASP A 186 -7.73 -8.18 -20.58
CA ASP A 186 -7.04 -8.91 -21.63
C ASP A 186 -5.51 -8.91 -21.46
N ASN A 187 -4.93 -7.75 -21.18
CA ASN A 187 -3.50 -7.56 -20.92
C ASN A 187 -3.26 -7.19 -19.44
N GLY A 188 -4.00 -7.81 -18.52
CA GLY A 188 -3.94 -7.49 -17.10
C GLY A 188 -3.07 -8.43 -16.28
N LEU A 189 -2.44 -7.86 -15.26
CA LEU A 189 -1.79 -8.59 -14.16
C LEU A 189 -2.45 -8.23 -12.84
N VAL A 190 -2.55 -9.23 -11.98
CA VAL A 190 -2.85 -9.04 -10.54
C VAL A 190 -1.58 -9.34 -9.76
N LEU A 191 -1.25 -8.47 -8.82
CA LEU A 191 -0.07 -8.62 -7.97
C LEU A 191 -0.33 -8.07 -6.56
N PHE A 192 0.45 -8.52 -5.60
CA PHE A 192 0.40 -8.04 -4.23
C PHE A 192 1.75 -7.42 -3.87
N VAL A 193 1.71 -6.20 -3.37
CA VAL A 193 2.92 -5.42 -3.05
C VAL A 193 2.91 -5.06 -1.58
N VAL A 194 4.08 -5.11 -0.94
CA VAL A 194 4.26 -4.70 0.45
C VAL A 194 5.53 -3.87 0.60
N GLY A 195 5.45 -2.75 1.29
CA GLY A 195 6.61 -1.92 1.61
C GLY A 195 6.53 -1.30 2.99
N ASP A 196 7.67 -1.08 3.62
CA ASP A 196 7.74 -0.32 4.87
C ASP A 196 7.37 1.15 4.61
N ASN A 197 6.22 1.55 5.16
CA ASN A 197 5.65 2.89 4.95
C ASN A 197 6.43 4.00 5.63
N LEU A 198 7.27 3.70 6.62
CA LEU A 198 8.12 4.66 7.31
C LEU A 198 9.49 4.81 6.61
N ARG A 199 9.95 3.77 5.90
CA ARG A 199 11.21 3.76 5.15
C ARG A 199 11.00 4.14 3.70
N LYS A 200 10.74 3.18 2.82
CA LYS A 200 10.51 3.46 1.38
C LYS A 200 9.30 4.37 1.16
N GLY A 201 8.28 4.25 1.99
CA GLY A 201 7.11 5.14 1.95
C GLY A 201 7.36 6.56 2.44
N ALA A 202 8.47 6.84 3.16
CA ALA A 202 8.71 8.13 3.79
C ALA A 202 10.20 8.50 3.85
N ALA A 203 10.89 8.23 4.96
CA ALA A 203 12.20 8.77 5.26
C ALA A 203 13.28 8.32 4.27
N LEU A 204 13.36 7.02 3.98
CA LEU A 204 14.34 6.48 3.02
C LEU A 204 14.14 7.09 1.63
N ASN A 205 12.89 7.17 1.17
CA ASN A 205 12.60 7.73 -0.16
C ASN A 205 13.00 9.21 -0.26
N ALA A 206 12.82 9.97 0.83
CA ALA A 206 13.28 11.38 0.87
C ALA A 206 14.80 11.49 0.74
N VAL A 207 15.56 10.61 1.40
CA VAL A 207 17.02 10.53 1.27
C VAL A 207 17.41 10.14 -0.14
N GLN A 208 16.81 9.11 -0.71
CA GLN A 208 17.09 8.65 -2.08
C GLN A 208 16.78 9.72 -3.14
N ILE A 209 15.75 10.55 -2.93
CA ILE A 209 15.48 11.71 -3.81
C ILE A 209 16.62 12.72 -3.71
N ALA A 210 17.14 13.00 -2.51
CA ALA A 210 18.24 13.93 -2.34
C ALA A 210 19.53 13.40 -2.98
N GLU A 211 19.84 12.12 -2.82
CA GLU A 211 20.99 11.45 -3.47
C GLU A 211 20.87 11.56 -5.00
N ALA A 212 19.73 11.20 -5.57
CA ALA A 212 19.51 11.30 -7.01
C ALA A 212 19.65 12.72 -7.56
N LEU A 213 19.24 13.75 -6.80
CA LEU A 213 19.42 15.15 -7.18
C LEU A 213 20.90 15.58 -7.16
N LEU A 214 21.68 15.09 -6.22
CA LEU A 214 23.12 15.34 -6.15
C LEU A 214 23.84 14.70 -7.33
N ASP A 215 23.51 13.46 -7.66
CA ASP A 215 24.09 12.75 -8.82
C ASP A 215 23.76 13.44 -10.16
N MET A 216 22.60 14.09 -10.27
CA MET A 216 22.21 14.84 -11.47
C MET A 216 22.89 16.21 -11.58
N ALA A 217 23.40 16.75 -10.46
CA ALA A 217 24.02 18.07 -10.41
C ALA A 217 25.55 18.04 -10.57
N GLY A 218 26.20 16.88 -10.48
CA GLY A 218 27.64 16.64 -10.68
C GLY A 218 27.91 16.14 -12.08
#